data_f49434211c54d81f3865b7b9e75a3d39
#
_entry.id   f49434211c54d81f3865b7b9e75a3d39
#
_cell.length_a   1.000
_cell.length_b   1.000
_cell.length_c   1.000
_cell.angle_alpha   90.00
_cell.angle_beta   90.00
_cell.angle_gamma   90.00
#
_symmetry.space_group_name_H-M   'P 1'
#
loop_
_entity.id
_entity.type
_entity.pdbx_description
1 polymer ?
#
loop_
_entity_poly.entity_id
_entity_poly.type
_entity_poly.pdbx_seq_one_letter_code
_entity_poly.pdbx_strand_id
1 'polypeptide(L)'
;MNATTALVPSVFDLNTTSRRALAVALGAGFVALLAQVALPLPFTPVPVTLQTLGVLLAGAALGSRLGAQALLLYLAAGAAGLPVFAGGGAGVGWLAGPTGGYLLGFVAAAWLAGALVERFAADRRPLPAFLAMLAAGAAIYAFGLAGLAGWMALAGKTVSLPGLLALGFWPFALGDLLKAGLAAVLLPAAWKGLGRSGRI
;
A
#
# COMPACT_ATOMS: atom_id res chain seq x y z
N MET A 1 -20.88 -1.45 -17.88
CA MET A 1 -19.57 -2.10 -17.69
C MET A 1 -19.68 -2.93 -16.42
N ASN A 2 -19.64 -4.25 -16.55
CA ASN A 2 -19.69 -5.13 -15.37
C ASN A 2 -18.39 -4.97 -14.59
N ALA A 3 -18.49 -4.61 -13.30
CA ALA A 3 -17.33 -4.55 -12.40
C ALA A 3 -16.71 -5.94 -12.29
N THR A 4 -15.40 -6.03 -12.45
CA THR A 4 -14.68 -7.29 -12.27
C THR A 4 -14.43 -7.51 -10.77
N THR A 5 -14.44 -8.77 -10.36
CA THR A 5 -14.22 -9.11 -8.95
C THR A 5 -12.72 -9.24 -8.68
N ALA A 6 -12.21 -8.66 -7.61
CA ALA A 6 -10.83 -8.82 -7.16
C ALA A 6 -10.52 -10.28 -6.76
N LEU A 7 -9.24 -10.64 -6.64
CA LEU A 7 -8.78 -12.02 -6.45
C LEU A 7 -9.45 -12.70 -5.25
N VAL A 8 -9.36 -12.13 -4.06
CA VAL A 8 -9.86 -12.75 -2.83
C VAL A 8 -11.36 -12.94 -2.84
N PRO A 9 -12.21 -11.92 -3.16
CA PRO A 9 -13.64 -12.11 -3.27
C PRO A 9 -14.07 -13.08 -4.37
N SER A 10 -13.22 -13.31 -5.38
CA SER A 10 -13.54 -14.29 -6.44
C SER A 10 -13.29 -15.74 -6.02
N VAL A 11 -12.43 -15.97 -5.04
CA VAL A 11 -12.03 -17.30 -4.56
C VAL A 11 -12.80 -17.69 -3.32
N PHE A 12 -12.96 -16.74 -2.40
CA PHE A 12 -13.61 -16.95 -1.11
C PHE A 12 -14.97 -16.28 -1.08
N ASP A 13 -15.94 -17.00 -0.58
CA ASP A 13 -17.27 -16.45 -0.31
C ASP A 13 -17.22 -15.48 0.88
N LEU A 14 -17.31 -14.18 0.60
CA LEU A 14 -17.28 -13.10 1.59
C LEU A 14 -18.67 -12.57 1.94
N ASN A 15 -19.71 -13.42 1.91
CA ASN A 15 -21.09 -13.01 2.14
C ASN A 15 -21.40 -12.69 3.61
N THR A 16 -20.57 -13.18 4.56
CA THR A 16 -20.76 -12.90 5.98
C THR A 16 -19.82 -11.80 6.49
N THR A 17 -20.28 -11.03 7.48
CA THR A 17 -19.48 -9.98 8.13
C THR A 17 -18.18 -10.54 8.72
N SER A 18 -18.24 -11.72 9.34
CA SER A 18 -17.08 -12.37 9.94
C SER A 18 -16.01 -12.74 8.91
N ARG A 19 -16.38 -13.24 7.73
CA ARG A 19 -15.43 -13.56 6.66
C ARG A 19 -14.78 -12.29 6.07
N ARG A 20 -15.56 -11.21 5.93
CA ARG A 20 -15.00 -9.90 5.53
C ARG A 20 -14.03 -9.36 6.56
N ALA A 21 -14.42 -9.41 7.85
CA ALA A 21 -13.54 -8.99 8.94
C ALA A 21 -12.22 -9.79 8.97
N LEU A 22 -12.29 -11.11 8.76
CA LEU A 22 -11.11 -11.96 8.66
C LEU A 22 -10.23 -11.56 7.47
N ALA A 23 -10.80 -11.33 6.29
CA ALA A 23 -10.05 -10.90 5.10
C ALA A 23 -9.35 -9.54 5.34
N VAL A 24 -10.04 -8.59 5.98
CA VAL A 24 -9.49 -7.30 6.39
C VAL A 24 -8.34 -7.47 7.39
N ALA A 25 -8.52 -8.31 8.41
CA ALA A 25 -7.49 -8.59 9.41
C ALA A 25 -6.26 -9.26 8.81
N LEU A 26 -6.45 -10.23 7.90
CA LEU A 26 -5.35 -10.88 7.18
C LEU A 26 -4.61 -9.90 6.28
N GLY A 27 -5.31 -9.00 5.59
CA GLY A 27 -4.71 -7.93 4.78
C GLY A 27 -3.89 -6.96 5.62
N ALA A 28 -4.42 -6.53 6.78
CA ALA A 28 -3.68 -5.69 7.73
C ALA A 28 -2.44 -6.40 8.28
N GLY A 29 -2.58 -7.68 8.68
CA GLY A 29 -1.48 -8.51 9.16
C GLY A 29 -0.40 -8.74 8.10
N PHE A 30 -0.78 -8.92 6.84
CA PHE A 30 0.16 -9.04 5.72
C PHE A 30 1.01 -7.78 5.55
N VAL A 31 0.39 -6.59 5.60
CA VAL A 31 1.13 -5.33 5.53
C VAL A 31 2.01 -5.15 6.76
N ALA A 32 1.52 -5.49 7.96
CA ALA A 32 2.28 -5.43 9.20
C ALA A 32 3.52 -6.35 9.16
N LEU A 33 3.41 -7.54 8.58
CA LEU A 33 4.54 -8.46 8.39
C LEU A 33 5.59 -7.86 7.46
N LEU A 34 5.19 -7.31 6.32
CA LEU A 34 6.10 -6.68 5.36
C LEU A 34 6.70 -5.37 5.89
N ALA A 35 6.06 -4.73 6.85
CA ALA A 35 6.58 -3.56 7.56
C ALA A 35 7.82 -3.89 8.41
N GLN A 36 7.98 -5.13 8.85
CA GLN A 36 9.15 -5.53 9.64
C GLN A 36 10.43 -5.57 8.80
N VAL A 37 10.31 -5.69 7.47
CA VAL A 37 11.45 -5.54 6.56
C VAL A 37 11.62 -4.04 6.30
N ALA A 38 12.42 -3.40 7.15
CA ALA A 38 12.67 -1.97 7.11
C ALA A 38 14.19 -1.70 7.18
N LEU A 39 14.66 -0.88 6.24
CA LEU A 39 16.05 -0.43 6.17
C LEU A 39 16.08 1.08 6.43
N PRO A 40 16.53 1.53 7.60
CA PRO A 40 16.74 2.95 7.87
C PRO A 40 17.89 3.47 7.01
N LEU A 41 17.73 4.67 6.47
CA LEU A 41 18.76 5.35 5.68
C LEU A 41 19.30 6.56 6.47
N PRO A 42 20.62 6.79 6.49
CA PRO A 42 21.20 7.84 7.35
C PRO A 42 20.90 9.27 6.88
N PHE A 43 20.45 9.45 5.65
CA PHE A 43 20.24 10.75 5.03
C PHE A 43 18.77 11.14 4.85
N THR A 44 17.83 10.27 5.23
CA THR A 44 16.38 10.55 5.21
C THR A 44 15.69 10.01 6.46
N PRO A 45 14.69 10.72 7.00
CA PRO A 45 13.94 10.24 8.14
C PRO A 45 12.91 9.16 7.80
N VAL A 46 12.77 8.80 6.51
CA VAL A 46 11.83 7.80 6.02
C VAL A 46 12.60 6.52 5.70
N PRO A 47 12.27 5.34 6.27
CA PRO A 47 12.95 4.09 5.96
C PRO A 47 12.49 3.51 4.62
N VAL A 48 13.35 2.75 3.95
CA VAL A 48 12.96 1.85 2.86
C VAL A 48 12.30 0.62 3.46
N THR A 49 11.11 0.24 3.00
CA THR A 49 10.39 -0.93 3.54
C THR A 49 9.75 -1.76 2.43
N LEU A 50 9.29 -2.97 2.76
CA LEU A 50 8.42 -3.75 1.87
C LEU A 50 6.93 -3.40 2.03
N GLN A 51 6.57 -2.42 2.87
CA GLN A 51 5.17 -2.03 3.09
C GLN A 51 4.45 -1.64 1.81
N THR A 52 5.10 -0.85 0.94
CA THR A 52 4.49 -0.39 -0.31
C THR A 52 4.07 -1.55 -1.21
N LEU A 53 4.87 -2.63 -1.29
CA LEU A 53 4.47 -3.86 -1.97
C LEU A 53 3.23 -4.49 -1.31
N GLY A 54 3.23 -4.58 0.02
CA GLY A 54 2.10 -5.12 0.78
C GLY A 54 0.80 -4.36 0.57
N VAL A 55 0.87 -3.02 0.59
CA VAL A 55 -0.26 -2.12 0.35
C VAL A 55 -0.86 -2.34 -1.04
N LEU A 56 -0.02 -2.36 -2.08
CA LEU A 56 -0.44 -2.54 -3.45
C LEU A 56 -1.08 -3.92 -3.68
N LEU A 57 -0.45 -4.98 -3.15
CA LEU A 57 -0.97 -6.34 -3.25
C LEU A 57 -2.28 -6.52 -2.45
N ALA A 58 -2.35 -5.99 -1.22
CA ALA A 58 -3.56 -6.08 -0.40
C ALA A 58 -4.73 -5.33 -1.07
N GLY A 59 -4.50 -4.12 -1.58
CA GLY A 59 -5.50 -3.36 -2.32
C GLY A 59 -6.01 -4.09 -3.57
N ALA A 60 -5.10 -4.58 -4.40
CA ALA A 60 -5.44 -5.29 -5.63
C ALA A 60 -6.15 -6.63 -5.36
N ALA A 61 -5.71 -7.39 -4.35
CA ALA A 61 -6.26 -8.71 -4.05
C ALA A 61 -7.61 -8.65 -3.32
N LEU A 62 -7.78 -7.71 -2.40
CA LEU A 62 -9.01 -7.56 -1.61
C LEU A 62 -10.08 -6.71 -2.30
N GLY A 63 -9.68 -5.88 -3.27
CA GLY A 63 -10.55 -4.87 -3.88
C GLY A 63 -10.56 -3.56 -3.09
N SER A 64 -11.20 -2.55 -3.67
CA SER A 64 -11.11 -1.16 -3.20
C SER A 64 -11.57 -0.99 -1.73
N ARG A 65 -12.74 -1.53 -1.39
CA ARG A 65 -13.34 -1.35 -0.06
C ARG A 65 -12.60 -2.12 1.03
N LEU A 66 -12.38 -3.43 0.82
CA LEU A 66 -11.74 -4.27 1.84
C LEU A 66 -10.25 -3.95 1.95
N GLY A 67 -9.58 -3.60 0.84
CA GLY A 67 -8.19 -3.13 0.84
C GLY A 67 -8.04 -1.85 1.67
N ALA A 68 -8.86 -0.83 1.44
CA ALA A 68 -8.84 0.39 2.26
C ALA A 68 -9.14 0.10 3.74
N GLN A 69 -10.13 -0.75 4.04
CA GLN A 69 -10.44 -1.17 5.42
C GLN A 69 -9.26 -1.89 6.09
N ALA A 70 -8.53 -2.75 5.35
CA ALA A 70 -7.34 -3.42 5.86
C ALA A 70 -6.24 -2.41 6.26
N LEU A 71 -6.03 -1.37 5.44
CA LEU A 71 -5.06 -0.34 5.75
C LEU A 71 -5.53 0.58 6.88
N LEU A 72 -6.82 0.88 6.99
CA LEU A 72 -7.37 1.60 8.15
C LEU A 72 -7.19 0.79 9.43
N LEU A 73 -7.46 -0.52 9.41
CA LEU A 73 -7.21 -1.39 10.56
C LEU A 73 -5.72 -1.44 10.93
N TYR A 74 -4.83 -1.55 9.94
CA TYR A 74 -3.39 -1.50 10.15
C TYR A 74 -2.95 -0.20 10.84
N LEU A 75 -3.44 0.96 10.38
CA LEU A 75 -3.14 2.26 10.98
C LEU A 75 -3.70 2.37 12.41
N ALA A 76 -4.94 1.92 12.61
CA ALA A 76 -5.58 1.94 13.93
C ALA A 76 -4.83 1.04 14.93
N ALA A 77 -4.42 -0.16 14.52
CA ALA A 77 -3.64 -1.07 15.33
C ALA A 77 -2.29 -0.46 15.74
N GLY A 78 -1.57 0.12 14.78
CA GLY A 78 -0.29 0.79 15.06
C GLY A 78 -0.46 2.03 15.94
N ALA A 79 -1.48 2.85 15.71
CA ALA A 79 -1.78 4.00 16.55
C ALA A 79 -2.15 3.60 17.98
N ALA A 80 -2.84 2.47 18.16
CA ALA A 80 -3.17 1.89 19.46
C ALA A 80 -1.97 1.29 20.22
N GLY A 81 -0.78 1.29 19.61
CA GLY A 81 0.46 0.82 20.25
C GLY A 81 0.91 -0.58 19.86
N LEU A 82 0.26 -1.25 18.91
CA LEU A 82 0.78 -2.51 18.40
C LEU A 82 2.02 -2.26 17.51
N PRO A 83 3.09 -3.07 17.63
CA PRO A 83 4.35 -2.87 16.92
C PRO A 83 4.26 -3.32 15.45
N VAL A 84 3.36 -2.71 14.68
CA VAL A 84 3.03 -3.08 13.30
C VAL A 84 3.62 -2.15 12.25
N PHE A 85 4.11 -0.97 12.63
CA PHE A 85 4.76 -0.04 11.72
C PHE A 85 6.20 -0.48 11.39
N ALA A 86 6.87 0.27 10.53
CA ALA A 86 8.20 -0.06 10.04
C ALA A 86 9.18 -0.40 11.17
N GLY A 87 9.81 -1.58 11.11
CA GLY A 87 10.79 -2.02 12.10
C GLY A 87 10.25 -2.16 13.53
N GLY A 88 8.97 -2.51 13.70
CA GLY A 88 8.33 -2.66 15.00
C GLY A 88 7.85 -1.35 15.63
N GLY A 89 7.79 -0.27 14.84
CA GLY A 89 7.27 1.02 15.32
C GLY A 89 5.80 0.95 15.73
N ALA A 90 5.42 1.82 16.68
CA ALA A 90 4.07 1.88 17.24
C ALA A 90 3.72 3.28 17.78
N GLY A 91 2.43 3.52 17.95
CA GLY A 91 1.88 4.71 18.58
C GLY A 91 1.57 5.85 17.62
N VAL A 92 0.78 6.81 18.09
CA VAL A 92 0.31 7.97 17.34
C VAL A 92 1.47 8.85 16.84
N GLY A 93 2.60 8.85 17.55
CA GLY A 93 3.80 9.60 17.15
C GLY A 93 4.33 9.23 15.75
N TRP A 94 4.13 8.01 15.31
CA TRP A 94 4.46 7.59 13.94
C TRP A 94 3.58 8.25 12.90
N LEU A 95 2.31 8.48 13.19
CA LEU A 95 1.37 9.19 12.31
C LEU A 95 1.63 10.70 12.28
N ALA A 96 2.13 11.26 13.40
CA ALA A 96 2.53 12.65 13.49
C ALA A 96 3.97 12.90 13.01
N GLY A 97 4.71 11.85 12.72
CA GLY A 97 6.12 11.88 12.30
C GLY A 97 6.31 12.03 10.79
N PRO A 98 7.57 11.96 10.33
CA PRO A 98 7.94 12.15 8.92
C PRO A 98 7.33 11.10 7.98
N THR A 99 6.92 9.94 8.50
CA THR A 99 6.31 8.85 7.74
C THR A 99 4.79 8.92 7.73
N GLY A 100 4.16 9.78 8.54
CA GLY A 100 2.71 9.80 8.74
C GLY A 100 1.93 10.04 7.44
N GLY A 101 2.40 10.96 6.60
CA GLY A 101 1.78 11.20 5.29
C GLY A 101 1.78 9.94 4.41
N TYR A 102 2.88 9.19 4.37
CA TYR A 102 2.96 7.93 3.61
C TYR A 102 1.99 6.89 4.15
N LEU A 103 1.88 6.76 5.47
CA LEU A 103 0.94 5.84 6.12
C LEU A 103 -0.50 6.18 5.76
N LEU A 104 -0.89 7.45 5.75
CA LEU A 104 -2.22 7.88 5.27
C LEU A 104 -2.38 7.59 3.77
N GLY A 105 -1.34 7.82 2.98
CA GLY A 105 -1.30 7.50 1.56
C GLY A 105 -1.51 6.01 1.25
N PHE A 106 -1.17 5.10 2.17
CA PHE A 106 -1.41 3.66 2.01
C PHE A 106 -2.89 3.33 1.87
N VAL A 107 -3.77 4.00 2.62
CA VAL A 107 -5.22 3.80 2.51
C VAL A 107 -5.72 4.20 1.13
N ALA A 108 -5.29 5.39 0.66
CA ALA A 108 -5.64 5.88 -0.68
C ALA A 108 -5.10 4.96 -1.79
N ALA A 109 -3.86 4.49 -1.65
CA ALA A 109 -3.23 3.60 -2.62
C ALA A 109 -3.90 2.22 -2.67
N ALA A 110 -4.23 1.63 -1.54
CA ALA A 110 -4.93 0.35 -1.50
C ALA A 110 -6.34 0.46 -2.12
N TRP A 111 -7.05 1.55 -1.81
CA TRP A 111 -8.33 1.82 -2.45
C TRP A 111 -8.19 1.97 -3.97
N LEU A 112 -7.23 2.75 -4.45
CA LEU A 112 -7.01 3.01 -5.87
C LEU A 112 -6.57 1.74 -6.62
N ALA A 113 -5.63 0.97 -6.07
CA ALA A 113 -5.21 -0.31 -6.63
C ALA A 113 -6.42 -1.26 -6.81
N GLY A 114 -7.23 -1.41 -5.77
CA GLY A 114 -8.45 -2.20 -5.81
C GLY A 114 -9.47 -1.68 -6.83
N ALA A 115 -9.69 -0.36 -6.87
CA ALA A 115 -10.63 0.25 -7.82
C ALA A 115 -10.21 0.06 -9.28
N LEU A 116 -8.91 0.12 -9.59
CA LEU A 116 -8.38 -0.12 -10.93
C LEU A 116 -8.53 -1.60 -11.33
N VAL A 117 -8.34 -2.51 -10.38
CA VAL A 117 -8.62 -3.95 -10.59
C VAL A 117 -10.09 -4.19 -10.86
N GLU A 118 -10.98 -3.66 -10.02
CA GLU A 118 -12.44 -3.84 -10.14
C GLU A 118 -13.01 -3.22 -11.41
N ARG A 119 -12.43 -2.12 -11.89
CA ARG A 119 -12.92 -1.41 -13.07
C ARG A 119 -12.36 -1.95 -14.38
N PHE A 120 -11.08 -2.36 -14.40
CA PHE A 120 -10.34 -2.65 -15.63
C PHE A 120 -9.77 -4.07 -15.69
N ALA A 121 -10.03 -4.93 -14.71
CA ALA A 121 -9.38 -6.24 -14.55
C ALA A 121 -7.84 -6.12 -14.65
N ALA A 122 -7.27 -5.06 -14.08
CA ALA A 122 -5.87 -4.72 -14.24
C ALA A 122 -4.92 -5.80 -13.70
N ASP A 123 -5.37 -6.60 -12.73
CA ASP A 123 -4.64 -7.72 -12.11
C ASP A 123 -4.53 -8.98 -12.98
N ARG A 124 -5.17 -9.00 -14.17
CA ARG A 124 -5.20 -10.18 -15.06
C ARG A 124 -4.03 -10.23 -16.04
N ARG A 125 -3.37 -9.11 -16.31
CA ARG A 125 -2.28 -8.96 -17.28
C ARG A 125 -1.15 -8.13 -16.69
N PRO A 126 0.14 -8.47 -16.98
CA PRO A 126 1.27 -7.78 -16.35
C PRO A 126 1.32 -6.27 -16.60
N LEU A 127 1.11 -5.82 -17.84
CA LEU A 127 1.21 -4.39 -18.15
C LEU A 127 0.10 -3.54 -17.51
N PRO A 128 -1.21 -3.90 -17.60
CA PRO A 128 -2.24 -3.20 -16.85
C PRO A 128 -2.02 -3.23 -15.33
N ALA A 129 -1.55 -4.37 -14.77
CA ALA A 129 -1.21 -4.48 -13.37
C ALA A 129 -0.09 -3.49 -12.99
N PHE A 130 0.98 -3.44 -13.76
CA PHE A 130 2.08 -2.53 -13.53
C PHE A 130 1.64 -1.06 -13.52
N LEU A 131 0.87 -0.65 -14.53
CA LEU A 131 0.35 0.71 -14.61
C LEU A 131 -0.60 1.06 -13.44
N ALA A 132 -1.44 0.11 -13.03
CA ALA A 132 -2.31 0.28 -11.87
C ALA A 132 -1.48 0.43 -10.56
N MET A 133 -0.43 -0.36 -10.39
CA MET A 133 0.45 -0.27 -9.23
C MET A 133 1.23 1.05 -9.21
N LEU A 134 1.69 1.55 -10.36
CA LEU A 134 2.33 2.87 -10.46
C LEU A 134 1.35 3.99 -10.10
N ALA A 135 0.12 3.95 -10.61
CA ALA A 135 -0.90 4.95 -10.29
C ALA A 135 -1.23 4.97 -8.79
N ALA A 136 -1.39 3.78 -8.19
CA ALA A 136 -1.61 3.64 -6.76
C ALA A 136 -0.39 4.09 -5.93
N GLY A 137 0.83 3.76 -6.38
CA GLY A 137 2.08 4.23 -5.77
C GLY A 137 2.22 5.75 -5.79
N ALA A 138 1.77 6.41 -6.86
CA ALA A 138 1.76 7.87 -6.94
C ALA A 138 0.91 8.50 -5.83
N ALA A 139 -0.19 7.87 -5.41
CA ALA A 139 -0.98 8.33 -4.27
C ALA A 139 -0.17 8.28 -2.96
N ILE A 140 0.64 7.22 -2.74
CA ILE A 140 1.53 7.14 -1.57
C ILE A 140 2.47 8.34 -1.54
N TYR A 141 3.10 8.67 -2.66
CA TYR A 141 4.02 9.80 -2.73
C TYR A 141 3.33 11.17 -2.59
N ALA A 142 2.13 11.33 -3.15
CA ALA A 142 1.38 12.57 -3.02
C ALA A 142 1.09 12.89 -1.54
N PHE A 143 0.56 11.93 -0.80
CA PHE A 143 0.32 12.09 0.64
C PHE A 143 1.63 12.12 1.44
N GLY A 144 2.60 11.29 1.08
CA GLY A 144 3.87 11.16 1.77
C GLY A 144 4.70 12.44 1.71
N LEU A 145 4.88 13.01 0.54
CA LEU A 145 5.62 14.25 0.35
C LEU A 145 4.91 15.45 1.01
N ALA A 146 3.58 15.53 0.90
CA ALA A 146 2.81 16.56 1.58
C ALA A 146 2.96 16.45 3.11
N GLY A 147 2.87 15.23 3.68
CA GLY A 147 3.05 15.00 5.09
C GLY A 147 4.48 15.28 5.57
N LEU A 148 5.50 14.87 4.79
CA LEU A 148 6.90 15.15 5.10
C LEU A 148 7.19 16.66 5.09
N ALA A 149 6.66 17.38 4.10
CA ALA A 149 6.80 18.84 4.03
C ALA A 149 6.14 19.53 5.24
N GLY A 150 4.92 19.10 5.60
CA GLY A 150 4.21 19.60 6.79
C GLY A 150 4.97 19.32 8.08
N TRP A 151 5.49 18.09 8.25
CA TRP A 151 6.30 17.72 9.41
C TRP A 151 7.57 18.57 9.51
N MET A 152 8.27 18.81 8.40
CA MET A 152 9.47 19.66 8.38
C MET A 152 9.13 21.11 8.72
N ALA A 153 8.03 21.64 8.18
CA ALA A 153 7.58 23.00 8.49
C ALA A 153 7.27 23.17 9.99
N LEU A 154 6.59 22.20 10.60
CA LEU A 154 6.31 22.21 12.05
C LEU A 154 7.60 22.12 12.88
N ALA A 155 8.65 21.47 12.36
CA ALA A 155 9.96 21.44 12.98
C ALA A 155 10.82 22.70 12.70
N GLY A 156 10.25 23.74 12.11
CA GLY A 156 10.95 25.00 11.78
C GLY A 156 11.95 24.87 10.61
N LYS A 157 11.88 23.78 9.85
CA LYS A 157 12.77 23.52 8.70
C LYS A 157 12.10 23.90 7.39
N THR A 158 12.71 24.81 6.66
CA THR A 158 12.32 25.09 5.27
C THR A 158 13.02 24.11 4.34
N VAL A 159 12.27 23.49 3.45
CA VAL A 159 12.82 22.60 2.44
C VAL A 159 12.36 23.05 1.04
N SER A 160 13.29 23.12 0.10
CA SER A 160 12.96 23.34 -1.31
C SER A 160 12.34 22.08 -1.91
N LEU A 161 11.59 22.22 -3.00
CA LEU A 161 11.03 21.06 -3.70
C LEU A 161 12.09 20.01 -4.10
N PRO A 162 13.26 20.39 -4.67
CA PRO A 162 14.33 19.42 -4.92
C PRO A 162 14.82 18.71 -3.65
N GLY A 163 14.96 19.43 -2.55
CA GLY A 163 15.34 18.86 -1.26
C GLY A 163 14.30 17.88 -0.71
N LEU A 164 13.01 18.23 -0.81
CA LEU A 164 11.91 17.36 -0.41
C LEU A 164 11.90 16.05 -1.23
N LEU A 165 12.09 16.15 -2.54
CA LEU A 165 12.18 14.99 -3.42
C LEU A 165 13.42 14.14 -3.13
N ALA A 166 14.55 14.76 -2.78
CA ALA A 166 15.77 14.05 -2.40
C ALA A 166 15.59 13.25 -1.11
N LEU A 167 14.77 13.72 -0.18
CA LEU A 167 14.49 13.04 1.09
C LEU A 167 13.36 12.02 0.99
N GLY A 168 12.31 12.32 0.23
CA GLY A 168 11.04 11.57 0.29
C GLY A 168 10.67 10.79 -0.99
N PHE A 169 11.41 10.94 -2.09
CA PHE A 169 11.08 10.30 -3.36
C PHE A 169 12.25 9.50 -3.95
N TRP A 170 13.35 10.15 -4.29
CA TRP A 170 14.44 9.52 -5.05
C TRP A 170 15.04 8.27 -4.39
N PRO A 171 15.22 8.20 -3.05
CA PRO A 171 15.78 7.02 -2.42
C PRO A 171 14.89 5.77 -2.56
N PHE A 172 13.61 5.97 -2.79
CA PHE A 172 12.59 4.91 -2.83
C PHE A 172 12.16 4.54 -4.25
N ALA A 173 12.28 5.48 -5.20
CA ALA A 173 11.70 5.39 -6.54
C ALA A 173 12.08 4.10 -7.28
N LEU A 174 13.36 3.72 -7.29
CA LEU A 174 13.82 2.49 -7.93
C LEU A 174 13.27 1.25 -7.22
N GLY A 175 13.31 1.23 -5.88
CA GLY A 175 12.77 0.13 -5.09
C GLY A 175 11.27 -0.06 -5.29
N ASP A 176 10.51 1.03 -5.35
CA ASP A 176 9.06 0.99 -5.55
C ASP A 176 8.68 0.63 -6.99
N LEU A 177 9.50 1.01 -7.98
CA LEU A 177 9.35 0.55 -9.35
C LEU A 177 9.52 -0.98 -9.45
N LEU A 178 10.53 -1.53 -8.77
CA LEU A 178 10.74 -2.98 -8.70
C LEU A 178 9.59 -3.70 -7.98
N LYS A 179 9.07 -3.14 -6.89
CA LYS A 179 7.92 -3.69 -6.16
C LYS A 179 6.65 -3.65 -7.02
N ALA A 180 6.41 -2.58 -7.76
CA ALA A 180 5.31 -2.50 -8.72
C ALA A 180 5.45 -3.56 -9.82
N GLY A 181 6.66 -3.77 -10.34
CA GLY A 181 6.96 -4.85 -11.28
C GLY A 181 6.71 -6.24 -10.70
N LEU A 182 7.14 -6.47 -9.46
CA LEU A 182 6.90 -7.73 -8.76
C LEU A 182 5.40 -7.98 -8.56
N ALA A 183 4.64 -6.99 -8.10
CA ALA A 183 3.18 -7.08 -7.98
C ALA A 183 2.52 -7.38 -9.32
N ALA A 184 3.00 -6.75 -10.40
CA ALA A 184 2.49 -6.95 -11.77
C ALA A 184 2.72 -8.36 -12.31
N VAL A 185 3.70 -9.08 -11.79
CA VAL A 185 3.93 -10.50 -12.12
C VAL A 185 3.13 -11.42 -11.19
N LEU A 186 3.13 -11.13 -9.89
CA LEU A 186 2.47 -11.97 -8.88
C LEU A 186 0.96 -12.04 -9.05
N LEU A 187 0.30 -10.91 -9.35
CA LEU A 187 -1.16 -10.85 -9.48
C LEU A 187 -1.68 -11.73 -10.64
N PRO A 188 -1.20 -11.59 -11.89
CA PRO A 188 -1.62 -12.48 -12.96
C PRO A 188 -1.20 -13.93 -12.74
N ALA A 189 -0.04 -14.19 -12.10
CA ALA A 189 0.38 -15.54 -11.77
C ALA A 189 -0.58 -16.22 -10.77
N ALA A 190 -1.05 -15.49 -9.76
CA ALA A 190 -2.05 -15.98 -8.81
C ALA A 190 -3.36 -16.37 -9.53
N TRP A 191 -3.82 -15.55 -10.47
CA TRP A 191 -5.00 -15.89 -11.29
C TRP A 191 -4.81 -17.15 -12.13
N LYS A 192 -3.63 -17.33 -12.74
CA LYS A 192 -3.29 -18.55 -13.52
C LYS A 192 -3.29 -19.78 -12.61
N GLY A 193 -2.66 -19.69 -11.43
CA GLY A 193 -2.61 -20.79 -10.47
C GLY A 193 -3.98 -21.25 -9.98
N LEU A 194 -4.96 -20.34 -9.95
CA LEU A 194 -6.35 -20.66 -9.58
C LEU A 194 -7.20 -21.21 -10.75
N GLY A 195 -6.62 -21.40 -11.95
CA GLY A 195 -7.33 -21.88 -13.13
C GLY A 195 -8.39 -20.90 -13.66
N ARG A 196 -8.31 -19.61 -13.26
CA ARG A 196 -9.31 -18.58 -13.57
C ARG A 196 -8.81 -17.49 -14.55
N SER A 197 -7.60 -17.67 -15.10
CA SER A 197 -7.05 -16.74 -16.07
C SER A 197 -7.80 -16.84 -17.39
N GLY A 198 -8.52 -15.80 -17.74
CA GLY A 198 -9.20 -15.70 -19.05
C GLY A 198 -10.72 -15.65 -19.03
N ARG A 199 -11.38 -15.72 -17.90
CA ARG A 199 -12.81 -15.39 -17.80
C ARG A 199 -12.95 -13.89 -17.56
N ILE A 200 -12.97 -13.16 -18.67
CA ILE A 200 -13.36 -11.74 -18.75
C ILE A 200 -14.86 -11.69 -19.06
#